data_08036b33c811856b51e638064a9f8444
#
_entry.id   08036b33c811856b51e638064a9f8444
#
_cell.length_a   1.000
_cell.length_b   1.000
_cell.length_c   1.000
_cell.angle_alpha   90.00
_cell.angle_beta   90.00
_cell.angle_gamma   90.00
#
_symmetry.space_group_name_H-M   'P 1'
#
loop_
_entity.id
_entity.type
_entity.pdbx_description
1 polymer ?
#
loop_
_entity_poly.entity_id
_entity_poly.type
_entity_poly.pdbx_seq_one_letter_code
_entity_poly.pdbx_strand_id
1 'polypeptide(L)'
;MHPPAPAAPRKLTRRGFMATGAAAATLATANTVMAQQAAPRVKGPRVWQDMDQAELDAAYDQSVYAPNIQQVLKRYASNSEAVRARLGAPRRFAYGPSAIEALDVYMTPRPNAPINIFIHGGARRGGMARDFAAAAELFVNAGAHLVVPDFVNVLKAGGSLMPMALQVRHAVAWVKRNAASFGGDAERIFVSGHSSGGHLAGVLLTTDWRGDFNLPPDTIKGGLCCSGLFDLKPARLSARSSYVKFTDEMEQALSPQRHLDRLVAPLIVAYGTLETPEFQRQSRDFAAAVKAAGKPVQLLVADGYNHFEIPETLANPYGLLGRAVLAQMKLGPA
;
A
#
# COMPACT_ATOMS: atom_id res chain seq x y z
N MET A 1 1.20 -57.10 44.32
CA MET A 1 1.57 -57.26 42.91
C MET A 1 2.26 -55.98 42.45
N HIS A 2 3.61 -56.06 42.34
CA HIS A 2 4.41 -54.94 41.82
C HIS A 2 4.63 -55.11 40.32
N PRO A 3 4.62 -54.05 39.51
CA PRO A 3 5.03 -54.15 38.12
C PRO A 3 6.53 -54.18 37.93
N PRO A 4 7.07 -54.83 36.89
CA PRO A 4 8.50 -55.00 36.69
C PRO A 4 9.17 -53.75 36.05
N ALA A 5 10.47 -53.63 36.36
CA ALA A 5 11.34 -52.55 35.95
C ALA A 5 11.73 -52.62 34.43
N PRO A 6 12.14 -51.48 33.84
CA PRO A 6 12.51 -51.44 32.42
C PRO A 6 13.93 -51.93 32.14
N ALA A 7 14.11 -52.57 30.99
CA ALA A 7 15.37 -53.17 30.52
C ALA A 7 16.33 -52.11 29.96
N ALA A 8 17.64 -52.36 30.19
CA ALA A 8 18.79 -51.55 29.80
C ALA A 8 19.12 -51.64 28.27
N PRO A 9 19.75 -50.62 27.68
CA PRO A 9 20.04 -50.62 26.24
C PRO A 9 21.29 -51.47 25.86
N ARG A 10 21.14 -52.21 24.77
CA ARG A 10 22.20 -53.03 24.16
C ARG A 10 23.19 -52.16 23.39
N LYS A 11 24.49 -52.34 23.71
CA LYS A 11 25.63 -51.79 22.94
C LYS A 11 25.80 -52.56 21.63
N LEU A 12 25.78 -51.86 20.50
CA LEU A 12 26.16 -52.39 19.19
C LEU A 12 27.65 -52.12 18.94
N THR A 13 28.41 -53.20 18.79
CA THR A 13 29.82 -53.24 18.46
C THR A 13 30.07 -53.02 16.97
N ARG A 14 31.07 -52.19 16.67
CA ARG A 14 31.64 -52.04 15.32
C ARG A 14 32.30 -53.36 14.89
N ARG A 15 31.89 -53.86 13.73
CA ARG A 15 32.72 -54.78 12.93
C ARG A 15 32.76 -54.26 11.51
N GLY A 16 34.00 -54.08 11.04
CA GLY A 16 34.28 -53.54 9.73
C GLY A 16 33.91 -54.49 8.59
N PHE A 17 33.65 -53.90 7.45
CA PHE A 17 33.65 -54.60 6.18
C PHE A 17 34.56 -53.80 5.23
N MET A 18 35.73 -54.39 4.94
CA MET A 18 36.50 -54.04 3.76
C MET A 18 35.85 -54.73 2.58
N ALA A 19 35.53 -54.01 1.55
CA ALA A 19 35.31 -54.54 0.20
C ALA A 19 35.92 -53.61 -0.83
N THR A 20 36.86 -54.20 -1.53
CA THR A 20 37.58 -53.70 -2.68
C THR A 20 36.70 -53.41 -3.90
N GLY A 21 37.05 -52.38 -4.62
CA GLY A 21 36.95 -52.50 -6.03
C GLY A 21 36.19 -51.42 -6.78
N ALA A 22 36.89 -50.91 -7.76
CA ALA A 22 36.47 -50.21 -8.97
C ALA A 22 36.22 -48.70 -8.89
N ALA A 23 37.25 -47.95 -9.23
CA ALA A 23 37.19 -46.56 -9.62
C ALA A 23 36.45 -46.45 -10.96
N ALA A 24 35.23 -45.93 -10.92
CA ALA A 24 34.58 -45.36 -12.11
C ALA A 24 34.74 -43.84 -12.03
N ALA A 25 35.66 -43.31 -12.83
CA ALA A 25 35.81 -41.88 -13.02
C ALA A 25 34.61 -41.35 -13.81
N THR A 26 33.61 -40.87 -13.16
CA THR A 26 32.57 -40.04 -13.74
C THR A 26 33.11 -38.61 -13.89
N LEU A 27 33.46 -38.25 -15.12
CA LEU A 27 33.69 -36.88 -15.52
C LEU A 27 32.38 -36.09 -15.32
N ALA A 28 32.30 -35.41 -14.16
CA ALA A 28 31.32 -34.38 -13.99
C ALA A 28 31.68 -33.17 -14.88
N THR A 29 31.08 -33.10 -16.02
CA THR A 29 31.08 -31.87 -16.85
C THR A 29 30.31 -30.81 -16.03
N ALA A 30 31.04 -29.97 -15.32
CA ALA A 30 30.50 -28.75 -14.74
C ALA A 30 30.07 -27.87 -15.91
N ASN A 31 28.76 -27.88 -16.22
CA ASN A 31 28.14 -26.86 -17.03
C ASN A 31 28.18 -25.56 -16.23
N THR A 32 29.26 -24.83 -16.35
CA THR A 32 29.31 -23.42 -15.94
C THR A 32 28.39 -22.68 -16.91
N VAL A 33 27.14 -22.47 -16.46
CA VAL A 33 26.26 -21.50 -17.09
C VAL A 33 26.92 -20.14 -16.85
N MET A 34 27.77 -19.75 -17.80
CA MET A 34 28.23 -18.37 -17.87
C MET A 34 26.97 -17.53 -18.08
N ALA A 35 26.54 -16.82 -17.03
CA ALA A 35 25.58 -15.76 -17.18
C ALA A 35 26.16 -14.81 -18.24
N GLN A 36 25.61 -14.85 -19.42
CA GLN A 36 25.97 -13.96 -20.50
C GLN A 36 25.64 -12.56 -19.97
N GLN A 37 26.66 -11.82 -19.53
CA GLN A 37 26.52 -10.41 -19.21
C GLN A 37 26.05 -9.75 -20.51
N ALA A 38 24.78 -9.34 -20.52
CA ALA A 38 24.26 -8.56 -21.63
C ALA A 38 25.19 -7.37 -21.84
N ALA A 39 25.57 -7.12 -23.12
CA ALA A 39 26.40 -5.98 -23.46
C ALA A 39 25.78 -4.70 -22.83
N PRO A 40 26.59 -3.78 -22.29
CA PRO A 40 26.06 -2.58 -21.66
C PRO A 40 25.18 -1.84 -22.68
N ARG A 41 23.92 -1.62 -22.29
CA ARG A 41 22.93 -0.92 -23.11
C ARG A 41 23.44 0.51 -23.40
N VAL A 42 23.43 0.92 -24.64
CA VAL A 42 23.68 2.32 -25.00
C VAL A 42 22.52 3.17 -24.48
N LYS A 43 22.84 4.17 -23.67
CA LYS A 43 21.84 5.09 -23.10
C LYS A 43 21.23 5.97 -24.20
N GLY A 44 19.91 6.05 -24.21
CA GLY A 44 19.14 6.88 -25.13
C GLY A 44 19.13 8.37 -24.74
N PRO A 45 18.40 9.20 -25.48
CA PRO A 45 18.18 10.60 -25.11
C PRO A 45 17.53 10.72 -23.73
N ARG A 46 17.91 11.78 -23.01
CA ARG A 46 17.39 12.11 -21.69
C ARG A 46 15.90 12.49 -21.78
N VAL A 47 15.06 11.86 -20.95
CA VAL A 47 13.62 12.11 -20.84
C VAL A 47 13.23 12.77 -19.53
N TRP A 48 13.75 12.27 -18.41
CA TRP A 48 13.47 12.77 -17.08
C TRP A 48 14.71 12.71 -16.19
N GLN A 49 15.10 13.84 -15.59
CA GLN A 49 16.35 13.96 -14.85
C GLN A 49 17.53 13.43 -15.70
N ASP A 50 18.24 12.42 -15.23
CA ASP A 50 19.33 11.73 -15.96
C ASP A 50 18.86 10.42 -16.63
N MET A 51 17.58 10.07 -16.56
CA MET A 51 17.02 8.85 -17.13
C MET A 51 16.65 9.03 -18.60
N ASP A 52 16.96 8.02 -19.41
CA ASP A 52 16.35 7.83 -20.73
C ASP A 52 14.98 7.12 -20.61
N GLN A 53 14.30 6.87 -21.71
CA GLN A 53 12.96 6.27 -21.71
C GLN A 53 12.94 4.88 -21.06
N ALA A 54 13.91 4.02 -21.35
CA ALA A 54 13.91 2.66 -20.80
C ALA A 54 14.21 2.65 -19.29
N GLU A 55 15.09 3.54 -18.82
CA GLU A 55 15.35 3.71 -17.39
C GLU A 55 14.12 4.27 -16.66
N LEU A 56 13.44 5.23 -17.27
CA LEU A 56 12.21 5.81 -16.71
C LEU A 56 11.08 4.78 -16.67
N ASP A 57 10.90 3.98 -17.70
CA ASP A 57 9.90 2.91 -17.73
C ASP A 57 10.16 1.85 -16.66
N ALA A 58 11.41 1.42 -16.51
CA ALA A 58 11.84 0.49 -15.47
C ALA A 58 11.65 1.08 -14.06
N ALA A 59 11.81 2.39 -13.88
CA ALA A 59 11.61 3.06 -12.60
C ALA A 59 10.18 2.97 -12.06
N TYR A 60 9.21 2.59 -12.91
CA TYR A 60 7.82 2.36 -12.55
C TYR A 60 7.43 0.88 -12.48
N ASP A 61 8.37 -0.05 -12.66
CA ASP A 61 8.15 -1.49 -12.52
C ASP A 61 8.71 -2.00 -11.18
N GLN A 62 7.82 -2.21 -10.22
CA GLN A 62 8.19 -2.72 -8.90
C GLN A 62 8.47 -4.23 -8.88
N SER A 63 8.15 -4.97 -9.94
CA SER A 63 8.28 -6.43 -9.96
C SER A 63 9.72 -6.90 -9.86
N VAL A 64 10.66 -6.11 -10.40
CA VAL A 64 12.10 -6.39 -10.35
C VAL A 64 12.63 -6.43 -8.90
N TYR A 65 12.04 -5.62 -8.02
CA TYR A 65 12.41 -5.52 -6.60
C TYR A 65 11.58 -6.41 -5.68
N ALA A 66 10.58 -7.09 -6.22
CA ALA A 66 9.64 -7.93 -5.48
C ALA A 66 9.52 -9.33 -6.10
N PRO A 67 10.53 -10.20 -5.96
CA PRO A 67 10.49 -11.56 -6.52
C PRO A 67 9.34 -12.41 -5.94
N ASN A 68 8.82 -12.04 -4.77
CA ASN A 68 7.72 -12.70 -4.08
C ASN A 68 6.34 -12.06 -4.33
N ILE A 69 6.20 -11.15 -5.30
CA ILE A 69 4.97 -10.37 -5.58
C ILE A 69 3.73 -11.24 -5.64
N GLN A 70 3.77 -12.39 -6.33
CA GLN A 70 2.61 -13.27 -6.48
C GLN A 70 2.13 -13.85 -5.15
N GLN A 71 3.07 -14.16 -4.26
CA GLN A 71 2.76 -14.66 -2.92
C GLN A 71 2.14 -13.57 -2.05
N VAL A 72 2.70 -12.36 -2.10
CA VAL A 72 2.18 -11.22 -1.33
C VAL A 72 0.77 -10.83 -1.78
N LEU A 73 0.53 -10.74 -3.10
CA LEU A 73 -0.81 -10.43 -3.62
C LEU A 73 -1.86 -11.48 -3.24
N LYS A 74 -1.49 -12.78 -3.20
CA LYS A 74 -2.37 -13.83 -2.68
C LYS A 74 -2.68 -13.62 -1.20
N ARG A 75 -1.70 -13.19 -0.39
CA ARG A 75 -1.92 -12.89 1.04
C ARG A 75 -2.88 -11.73 1.25
N TYR A 76 -2.92 -10.71 0.41
CA TYR A 76 -3.90 -9.62 0.54
C TYR A 76 -5.33 -10.16 0.56
N ALA A 77 -5.68 -10.99 -0.41
CA ALA A 77 -7.01 -11.58 -0.51
C ALA A 77 -7.28 -12.55 0.65
N SER A 78 -6.36 -13.51 0.92
CA SER A 78 -6.56 -14.52 1.97
C SER A 78 -6.58 -13.93 3.38
N ASN A 79 -5.74 -12.94 3.68
CA ASN A 79 -5.75 -12.25 4.97
C ASN A 79 -7.04 -11.42 5.14
N SER A 80 -7.50 -10.77 4.06
CA SER A 80 -8.76 -10.04 4.08
C SER A 80 -9.95 -10.97 4.31
N GLU A 81 -9.95 -12.16 3.71
CA GLU A 81 -10.96 -13.18 3.95
C GLU A 81 -10.91 -13.70 5.40
N ALA A 82 -9.73 -14.00 5.92
CA ALA A 82 -9.54 -14.44 7.29
C ALA A 82 -10.02 -13.39 8.32
N VAL A 83 -9.78 -12.11 8.06
CA VAL A 83 -10.28 -11.01 8.91
C VAL A 83 -11.80 -10.94 8.85
N ARG A 84 -12.43 -11.05 7.67
CA ARG A 84 -13.90 -11.11 7.57
C ARG A 84 -14.49 -12.33 8.27
N ALA A 85 -13.81 -13.48 8.26
CA ALA A 85 -14.26 -14.65 9.01
C ALA A 85 -14.27 -14.42 10.52
N ARG A 86 -13.35 -13.59 11.06
CA ARG A 86 -13.29 -13.26 12.50
C ARG A 86 -14.20 -12.10 12.90
N LEU A 87 -14.24 -11.03 12.12
CA LEU A 87 -15.01 -9.81 12.44
C LEU A 87 -16.45 -9.85 11.94
N GLY A 88 -16.77 -10.77 11.03
CA GLY A 88 -18.00 -10.76 10.26
C GLY A 88 -17.91 -9.91 8.98
N ALA A 89 -18.97 -9.96 8.17
CA ALA A 89 -19.05 -9.16 6.95
C ALA A 89 -19.14 -7.65 7.28
N PRO A 90 -18.48 -6.79 6.49
CA PRO A 90 -18.63 -5.35 6.65
C PRO A 90 -20.05 -4.90 6.32
N ARG A 91 -20.48 -3.77 6.88
CA ARG A 91 -21.66 -3.07 6.34
C ARG A 91 -21.25 -2.34 5.07
N ARG A 92 -22.04 -2.55 4.01
CA ARG A 92 -21.79 -1.91 2.73
C ARG A 92 -22.77 -0.77 2.48
N PHE A 93 -22.27 0.39 2.09
CA PHE A 93 -23.05 1.59 1.80
C PHE A 93 -22.73 2.12 0.41
N ALA A 94 -23.73 2.58 -0.32
CA ALA A 94 -23.53 3.37 -1.53
C ALA A 94 -23.17 4.81 -1.15
N TYR A 95 -22.11 5.35 -1.74
CA TYR A 95 -21.71 6.75 -1.57
C TYR A 95 -21.97 7.60 -2.83
N GLY A 96 -22.37 6.96 -3.92
CA GLY A 96 -22.68 7.60 -5.19
C GLY A 96 -23.65 6.78 -6.03
N PRO A 97 -24.01 7.25 -7.24
CA PRO A 97 -25.08 6.67 -8.05
C PRO A 97 -24.67 5.39 -8.79
N SER A 98 -23.40 5.16 -9.06
CA SER A 98 -22.97 3.97 -9.79
C SER A 98 -22.70 2.78 -8.86
N ALA A 99 -22.88 1.55 -9.37
CA ALA A 99 -22.70 0.33 -8.58
C ALA A 99 -21.30 0.18 -7.96
N ILE A 100 -20.27 0.79 -8.56
CA ILE A 100 -18.91 0.78 -8.01
C ILE A 100 -18.75 1.76 -6.85
N GLU A 101 -19.59 2.80 -6.77
CA GLU A 101 -19.53 3.83 -5.73
C GLU A 101 -20.14 3.32 -4.42
N ALA A 102 -19.51 2.31 -3.86
CA ALA A 102 -19.88 1.72 -2.58
C ALA A 102 -18.64 1.57 -1.71
N LEU A 103 -18.83 1.53 -0.39
CA LEU A 103 -17.75 1.38 0.58
C LEU A 103 -18.12 0.32 1.63
N ASP A 104 -17.13 -0.41 2.07
CA ASP A 104 -17.23 -1.39 3.15
C ASP A 104 -16.82 -0.72 4.46
N VAL A 105 -17.65 -0.87 5.51
CA VAL A 105 -17.37 -0.35 6.84
C VAL A 105 -17.23 -1.50 7.83
N TYR A 106 -16.03 -1.67 8.36
CA TYR A 106 -15.73 -2.57 9.48
C TYR A 106 -15.89 -1.79 10.78
N MET A 107 -16.88 -2.17 11.57
CA MET A 107 -17.30 -1.35 12.72
C MET A 107 -16.74 -1.88 14.03
N THR A 108 -16.20 -0.98 14.85
CA THR A 108 -15.99 -1.23 16.28
C THR A 108 -17.29 -1.02 17.06
N PRO A 109 -17.50 -1.72 18.18
CA PRO A 109 -18.65 -1.46 19.06
C PRO A 109 -18.56 -0.15 19.83
N ARG A 110 -17.40 0.55 19.79
CA ARG A 110 -17.19 1.81 20.50
C ARG A 110 -18.03 2.93 19.87
N PRO A 111 -18.86 3.66 20.63
CA PRO A 111 -19.60 4.79 20.09
C PRO A 111 -18.68 5.97 19.78
N ASN A 112 -19.08 6.80 18.84
CA ASN A 112 -18.31 7.97 18.38
C ASN A 112 -16.85 7.63 18.07
N ALA A 113 -16.65 6.52 17.37
CA ALA A 113 -15.32 5.99 17.06
C ALA A 113 -14.63 6.79 15.95
N PRO A 114 -13.31 7.01 16.02
CA PRO A 114 -12.58 7.57 14.89
C PRO A 114 -12.65 6.64 13.69
N ILE A 115 -12.46 7.23 12.51
CA ILE A 115 -12.61 6.54 11.23
C ILE A 115 -11.30 6.62 10.47
N ASN A 116 -10.77 5.48 10.02
CA ASN A 116 -9.72 5.44 9.02
C ASN A 116 -10.33 5.03 7.67
N ILE A 117 -10.12 5.83 6.63
CA ILE A 117 -10.53 5.51 5.26
C ILE A 117 -9.28 5.03 4.53
N PHE A 118 -9.25 3.74 4.18
CA PHE A 118 -8.12 3.13 3.47
C PHE A 118 -8.39 3.11 1.96
N ILE A 119 -7.53 3.81 1.20
CA ILE A 119 -7.59 3.85 -0.26
C ILE A 119 -6.63 2.80 -0.81
N HIS A 120 -7.19 1.78 -1.47
CA HIS A 120 -6.42 0.66 -1.97
C HIS A 120 -5.57 1.00 -3.21
N GLY A 121 -4.49 0.25 -3.39
CA GLY A 121 -3.65 0.28 -4.57
C GLY A 121 -4.22 -0.53 -5.76
N GLY A 122 -3.34 -0.93 -6.67
CA GLY A 122 -3.68 -1.75 -7.85
C GLY A 122 -3.30 -1.09 -9.17
N ALA A 123 -2.27 -0.23 -9.16
CA ALA A 123 -1.74 0.46 -10.33
C ALA A 123 -2.82 1.23 -11.13
N ARG A 124 -3.89 1.66 -10.45
CA ARG A 124 -5.07 2.33 -11.03
C ARG A 124 -5.91 1.42 -11.97
N ARG A 125 -5.54 0.15 -12.15
CA ARG A 125 -6.16 -0.80 -13.09
C ARG A 125 -7.03 -1.86 -12.40
N GLY A 126 -6.89 -2.04 -11.10
CA GLY A 126 -7.61 -3.07 -10.36
C GLY A 126 -7.65 -2.78 -8.86
N GLY A 127 -8.12 -3.77 -8.11
CA GLY A 127 -8.36 -3.69 -6.67
C GLY A 127 -9.85 -3.51 -6.37
N MET A 128 -10.28 -4.13 -5.30
CA MET A 128 -11.65 -4.00 -4.76
C MET A 128 -11.54 -3.95 -3.23
N ALA A 129 -12.44 -3.23 -2.57
CA ALA A 129 -12.49 -3.10 -1.11
C ALA A 129 -12.33 -4.43 -0.37
N ARG A 130 -12.98 -5.47 -0.89
CA ARG A 130 -12.93 -6.83 -0.30
C ARG A 130 -11.52 -7.43 -0.20
N ASP A 131 -10.59 -7.01 -1.05
CA ASP A 131 -9.23 -7.57 -1.10
C ASP A 131 -8.25 -6.81 -0.17
N PHE A 132 -8.72 -5.72 0.45
CA PHE A 132 -7.91 -4.82 1.29
C PHE A 132 -8.45 -4.63 2.71
N ALA A 133 -9.14 -5.64 3.23
CA ALA A 133 -9.70 -5.64 4.57
C ALA A 133 -8.71 -6.10 5.66
N ALA A 134 -7.51 -6.53 5.30
CA ALA A 134 -6.55 -7.12 6.24
C ALA A 134 -6.27 -6.24 7.47
N ALA A 135 -6.26 -4.92 7.30
CA ALA A 135 -6.05 -3.98 8.42
C ALA A 135 -7.30 -3.75 9.29
N ALA A 136 -8.48 -4.29 8.93
CA ALA A 136 -9.71 -3.98 9.66
C ALA A 136 -9.65 -4.43 11.13
N GLU A 137 -9.04 -5.57 11.40
CA GLU A 137 -8.92 -6.10 12.77
C GLU A 137 -8.08 -5.17 13.67
N LEU A 138 -7.01 -4.59 13.15
CA LEU A 138 -6.22 -3.58 13.85
C LEU A 138 -7.10 -2.41 14.32
N PHE A 139 -7.83 -1.81 13.38
CA PHE A 139 -8.62 -0.61 13.68
C PHE A 139 -9.80 -0.92 14.59
N VAL A 140 -10.53 -2.01 14.34
CA VAL A 140 -11.69 -2.41 15.14
C VAL A 140 -11.28 -2.69 16.58
N ASN A 141 -10.19 -3.44 16.81
CA ASN A 141 -9.67 -3.74 18.14
C ASN A 141 -9.15 -2.49 18.86
N ALA A 142 -8.52 -1.56 18.12
CA ALA A 142 -8.10 -0.28 18.69
C ALA A 142 -9.28 0.70 18.94
N GLY A 143 -10.49 0.33 18.59
CA GLY A 143 -11.69 1.14 18.80
C GLY A 143 -11.93 2.20 17.74
N ALA A 144 -11.54 1.92 16.49
CA ALA A 144 -11.80 2.74 15.32
C ALA A 144 -12.58 1.96 14.26
N HIS A 145 -13.26 2.66 13.36
CA HIS A 145 -13.82 2.06 12.16
C HIS A 145 -12.79 2.06 11.04
N LEU A 146 -12.76 0.98 10.23
CA LEU A 146 -12.10 0.99 8.94
C LEU A 146 -13.14 1.09 7.84
N VAL A 147 -12.95 2.06 6.94
CA VAL A 147 -13.75 2.25 5.73
C VAL A 147 -12.88 1.98 4.52
N VAL A 148 -13.34 1.14 3.60
CA VAL A 148 -12.63 0.85 2.35
C VAL A 148 -13.57 1.11 1.18
N PRO A 149 -13.39 2.20 0.41
CA PRO A 149 -14.21 2.46 -0.76
C PRO A 149 -13.77 1.65 -1.97
N ASP A 150 -14.74 1.22 -2.78
CA ASP A 150 -14.54 0.87 -4.18
C ASP A 150 -14.68 2.13 -5.04
N PHE A 151 -13.97 2.17 -6.14
CA PHE A 151 -14.01 3.26 -7.11
C PHE A 151 -13.64 2.78 -8.51
N VAL A 152 -14.02 3.54 -9.53
CA VAL A 152 -13.75 3.19 -10.93
C VAL A 152 -12.25 3.08 -11.20
N ASN A 153 -11.83 2.08 -11.94
CA ASN A 153 -10.44 1.99 -12.40
C ASN A 153 -10.23 2.79 -13.70
N VAL A 154 -8.98 3.11 -14.00
CA VAL A 154 -8.61 3.96 -15.13
C VAL A 154 -9.04 3.41 -16.49
N LEU A 155 -9.06 2.08 -16.65
CA LEU A 155 -9.45 1.45 -17.92
C LEU A 155 -10.95 1.65 -18.19
N LYS A 156 -11.79 1.50 -17.15
CA LYS A 156 -13.23 1.77 -17.22
C LYS A 156 -13.54 3.27 -17.31
N ALA A 157 -12.62 4.12 -16.82
CA ALA A 157 -12.72 5.58 -16.93
C ALA A 157 -12.15 6.13 -18.25
N GLY A 158 -11.94 5.29 -19.27
CA GLY A 158 -11.45 5.72 -20.58
C GLY A 158 -10.00 6.23 -20.60
N GLY A 159 -9.21 5.91 -19.57
CA GLY A 159 -7.83 6.37 -19.39
C GLY A 159 -7.69 7.60 -18.49
N SER A 160 -8.78 8.21 -18.03
CA SER A 160 -8.72 9.38 -17.14
C SER A 160 -8.62 9.00 -15.66
N LEU A 161 -7.78 9.72 -14.91
CA LEU A 161 -7.71 9.61 -13.45
C LEU A 161 -8.73 10.51 -12.73
N MET A 162 -9.33 11.47 -13.43
CA MET A 162 -10.24 12.45 -12.83
C MET A 162 -11.49 11.81 -12.20
N PRO A 163 -12.20 10.86 -12.86
CA PRO A 163 -13.34 10.19 -12.25
C PRO A 163 -12.97 9.39 -11.00
N MET A 164 -11.80 8.71 -11.01
CA MET A 164 -11.29 7.98 -9.86
C MET A 164 -11.04 8.90 -8.66
N ALA A 165 -10.37 10.04 -8.90
CA ALA A 165 -10.09 11.04 -7.87
C ALA A 165 -11.38 11.68 -7.33
N LEU A 166 -12.36 11.93 -8.20
CA LEU A 166 -13.66 12.47 -7.80
C LEU A 166 -14.42 11.48 -6.92
N GLN A 167 -14.46 10.21 -7.28
CA GLN A 167 -15.15 9.18 -6.51
C GLN A 167 -14.57 8.99 -5.11
N VAL A 168 -13.25 8.98 -4.93
CA VAL A 168 -12.67 8.90 -3.59
C VAL A 168 -12.94 10.15 -2.76
N ARG A 169 -13.03 11.34 -3.37
CA ARG A 169 -13.47 12.57 -2.69
C ARG A 169 -14.93 12.46 -2.24
N HIS A 170 -15.82 11.96 -3.12
CA HIS A 170 -17.22 11.69 -2.78
C HIS A 170 -17.35 10.69 -1.63
N ALA A 171 -16.53 9.64 -1.60
CA ALA A 171 -16.52 8.66 -0.51
C ALA A 171 -16.17 9.33 0.83
N VAL A 172 -15.14 10.18 0.89
CA VAL A 172 -14.78 10.94 2.10
C VAL A 172 -15.90 11.92 2.48
N ALA A 173 -16.47 12.65 1.52
CA ALA A 173 -17.58 13.57 1.78
C ALA A 173 -18.82 12.84 2.30
N TRP A 174 -19.11 11.65 1.76
CA TRP A 174 -20.18 10.79 2.26
C TRP A 174 -19.92 10.34 3.70
N VAL A 175 -18.72 9.86 4.00
CA VAL A 175 -18.32 9.46 5.37
C VAL A 175 -18.48 10.63 6.33
N LYS A 176 -18.02 11.84 5.97
CA LYS A 176 -18.16 13.05 6.80
C LYS A 176 -19.62 13.36 7.15
N ARG A 177 -20.52 13.19 6.18
CA ARG A 177 -21.95 13.51 6.35
C ARG A 177 -22.74 12.39 7.05
N ASN A 178 -22.25 11.14 6.97
CA ASN A 178 -23.01 9.96 7.40
C ASN A 178 -22.32 9.16 8.53
N ALA A 179 -21.22 9.64 9.11
CA ALA A 179 -20.46 8.94 10.15
C ALA A 179 -21.35 8.41 11.29
N ALA A 180 -22.30 9.23 11.78
CA ALA A 180 -23.21 8.86 12.84
C ALA A 180 -24.09 7.64 12.53
N SER A 181 -24.39 7.37 11.25
CA SER A 181 -25.24 6.24 10.83
C SER A 181 -24.61 4.86 11.08
N PHE A 182 -23.29 4.83 11.33
CA PHE A 182 -22.56 3.62 11.68
C PHE A 182 -21.72 3.77 12.97
N GLY A 183 -22.04 4.78 13.81
CA GLY A 183 -21.39 4.98 15.11
C GLY A 183 -20.03 5.68 15.05
N GLY A 184 -19.69 6.28 13.91
CA GLY A 184 -18.43 6.99 13.69
C GLY A 184 -18.50 8.46 14.11
N ASP A 185 -17.33 9.03 14.39
CA ASP A 185 -17.13 10.44 14.69
C ASP A 185 -16.69 11.20 13.43
N ALA A 186 -17.58 12.04 12.91
CA ALA A 186 -17.31 12.87 11.75
C ALA A 186 -16.17 13.88 11.96
N GLU A 187 -15.81 14.20 13.21
CA GLU A 187 -14.70 15.10 13.52
C GLU A 187 -13.36 14.38 13.68
N ARG A 188 -13.32 13.04 13.54
CA ARG A 188 -12.12 12.22 13.65
C ARG A 188 -11.95 11.28 12.45
N ILE A 189 -11.89 11.86 11.25
CA ILE A 189 -11.65 11.14 9.98
C ILE A 189 -10.18 11.23 9.61
N PHE A 190 -9.59 10.08 9.35
CA PHE A 190 -8.22 9.91 8.88
C PHE A 190 -8.23 9.16 7.56
N VAL A 191 -7.19 9.37 6.74
CA VAL A 191 -7.04 8.63 5.49
C VAL A 191 -5.71 7.90 5.48
N SER A 192 -5.69 6.72 4.88
CA SER A 192 -4.46 6.00 4.58
C SER A 192 -4.55 5.38 3.20
N GLY A 193 -3.42 5.23 2.53
CA GLY A 193 -3.42 4.62 1.21
C GLY A 193 -2.04 4.12 0.83
N HIS A 194 -2.03 3.14 -0.07
CA HIS A 194 -0.81 2.51 -0.56
C HIS A 194 -0.74 2.55 -2.09
N SER A 195 0.47 2.76 -2.65
CA SER A 195 0.71 2.75 -4.10
C SER A 195 -0.18 3.79 -4.83
N SER A 196 -0.97 3.40 -5.81
CA SER A 196 -1.96 4.31 -6.42
C SER A 196 -3.00 4.83 -5.41
N GLY A 197 -3.28 4.10 -4.32
CA GLY A 197 -4.07 4.57 -3.19
C GLY A 197 -3.31 5.57 -2.32
N GLY A 198 -1.99 5.43 -2.18
CA GLY A 198 -1.13 6.43 -1.53
C GLY A 198 -1.10 7.76 -2.28
N HIS A 199 -1.10 7.71 -3.61
CA HIS A 199 -1.30 8.89 -4.45
C HIS A 199 -2.67 9.53 -4.20
N LEU A 200 -3.75 8.73 -4.24
CA LEU A 200 -5.11 9.24 -4.01
C LEU A 200 -5.29 9.77 -2.58
N ALA A 201 -4.66 9.18 -1.57
CA ALA A 201 -4.64 9.73 -0.22
C ALA A 201 -3.97 11.11 -0.18
N GLY A 202 -2.88 11.31 -0.92
CA GLY A 202 -2.26 12.62 -1.12
C GLY A 202 -3.21 13.62 -1.80
N VAL A 203 -3.94 13.20 -2.83
CA VAL A 203 -4.96 14.01 -3.50
C VAL A 203 -6.08 14.41 -2.53
N LEU A 204 -6.54 13.49 -1.66
CA LEU A 204 -7.55 13.78 -0.64
C LEU A 204 -7.06 14.82 0.38
N LEU A 205 -5.81 14.69 0.84
CA LEU A 205 -5.20 15.60 1.81
C LEU A 205 -4.94 17.01 1.25
N THR A 206 -4.89 17.14 -0.08
CA THR A 206 -4.69 18.42 -0.78
C THR A 206 -5.93 18.87 -1.56
N THR A 207 -7.11 18.33 -1.23
CA THR A 207 -8.40 18.74 -1.80
C THR A 207 -8.90 20.04 -1.16
N ASP A 208 -9.48 20.94 -1.94
CA ASP A 208 -10.23 22.09 -1.43
C ASP A 208 -11.62 21.63 -0.93
N TRP A 209 -11.64 21.10 0.30
CA TRP A 209 -12.89 20.60 0.88
C TRP A 209 -13.97 21.67 1.01
N ARG A 210 -13.59 22.92 1.21
CA ARG A 210 -14.55 24.03 1.32
C ARG A 210 -15.12 24.40 -0.05
N GLY A 211 -14.26 24.64 -1.02
CA GLY A 211 -14.69 25.06 -2.35
C GLY A 211 -15.43 23.98 -3.12
N ASP A 212 -14.91 22.75 -3.11
CA ASP A 212 -15.42 21.65 -3.95
C ASP A 212 -16.60 20.91 -3.31
N PHE A 213 -16.67 20.83 -1.95
CA PHE A 213 -17.63 19.96 -1.25
C PHE A 213 -18.46 20.64 -0.17
N ASN A 214 -18.23 21.92 0.09
CA ASN A 214 -18.84 22.68 1.19
C ASN A 214 -18.65 21.98 2.56
N LEU A 215 -17.42 21.50 2.80
CA LEU A 215 -16.97 20.85 4.02
C LEU A 215 -15.85 21.65 4.68
N PRO A 216 -15.60 21.49 6.01
CA PRO A 216 -14.48 22.14 6.68
C PRO A 216 -13.14 21.82 5.99
N PRO A 217 -12.19 22.76 5.87
CA PRO A 217 -10.88 22.50 5.29
C PRO A 217 -10.13 21.36 5.99
N ASP A 218 -10.36 21.19 7.28
CA ASP A 218 -9.79 20.16 8.15
C ASP A 218 -10.68 18.89 8.26
N THR A 219 -11.48 18.62 7.24
CA THR A 219 -12.33 17.40 7.15
C THR A 219 -11.54 16.14 7.45
N ILE A 220 -10.27 16.07 7.00
CA ILE A 220 -9.33 14.98 7.30
C ILE A 220 -8.38 15.46 8.39
N LYS A 221 -8.26 14.70 9.47
CA LYS A 221 -7.45 15.06 10.65
C LYS A 221 -6.03 14.49 10.64
N GLY A 222 -5.70 13.64 9.71
CA GLY A 222 -4.38 13.07 9.50
C GLY A 222 -4.36 12.09 8.34
N GLY A 223 -3.18 11.82 7.79
CA GLY A 223 -3.09 10.90 6.67
C GLY A 223 -1.78 10.14 6.57
N LEU A 224 -1.86 8.94 5.99
CA LEU A 224 -0.73 8.10 5.59
C LEU A 224 -0.73 7.96 4.07
N CYS A 225 0.35 8.42 3.44
CA CYS A 225 0.65 8.22 2.03
C CYS A 225 1.82 7.25 1.89
N CYS A 226 1.54 5.97 1.66
CA CYS A 226 2.56 4.93 1.52
C CYS A 226 2.86 4.67 0.05
N SER A 227 4.13 4.83 -0.36
CA SER A 227 4.64 4.45 -1.69
C SER A 227 3.82 5.05 -2.85
N GLY A 228 3.40 6.31 -2.69
CA GLY A 228 2.59 7.03 -3.67
C GLY A 228 3.41 7.72 -4.76
N LEU A 229 2.70 8.32 -5.72
CA LEU A 229 3.26 9.24 -6.71
C LEU A 229 2.69 10.62 -6.45
N PHE A 230 3.53 11.57 -6.09
CA PHE A 230 3.09 12.89 -5.62
C PHE A 230 3.33 14.01 -6.64
N ASP A 231 4.17 13.74 -7.65
CA ASP A 231 4.28 14.49 -8.91
C ASP A 231 4.02 13.51 -10.07
N LEU A 232 2.99 13.79 -10.87
CA LEU A 232 2.59 12.91 -11.97
C LEU A 232 3.42 13.11 -13.24
N LYS A 233 4.24 14.16 -13.34
CA LYS A 233 5.01 14.43 -14.55
C LYS A 233 5.91 13.26 -14.97
N PRO A 234 6.77 12.68 -14.14
CA PRO A 234 7.58 11.53 -14.56
C PRO A 234 6.74 10.29 -14.87
N ALA A 235 5.61 10.08 -14.17
CA ALA A 235 4.69 9.00 -14.49
C ALA A 235 4.06 9.19 -15.89
N ARG A 236 3.71 10.41 -16.25
CA ARG A 236 3.21 10.78 -17.59
C ARG A 236 4.23 10.50 -18.69
N LEU A 237 5.50 10.70 -18.42
CA LEU A 237 6.59 10.47 -19.39
C LEU A 237 6.96 8.97 -19.49
N SER A 238 6.52 8.13 -18.57
CA SER A 238 6.83 6.69 -18.52
C SER A 238 5.83 5.84 -19.29
N ALA A 239 6.10 4.52 -19.38
CA ALA A 239 5.19 3.52 -19.93
C ALA A 239 3.78 3.50 -19.32
N ARG A 240 3.55 4.22 -18.21
CA ARG A 240 2.20 4.36 -17.63
C ARG A 240 1.24 5.13 -18.53
N SER A 241 1.75 5.94 -19.48
CA SER A 241 0.95 6.58 -20.52
C SER A 241 0.33 5.61 -21.52
N SER A 242 0.76 4.35 -21.53
CA SER A 242 0.11 3.30 -22.34
C SER A 242 -1.34 3.02 -21.91
N TYR A 243 -1.69 3.30 -20.66
CA TYR A 243 -3.05 3.06 -20.12
C TYR A 243 -3.67 4.27 -19.39
N VAL A 244 -2.88 5.29 -19.04
CA VAL A 244 -3.38 6.56 -18.51
C VAL A 244 -3.21 7.61 -19.60
N LYS A 245 -4.30 8.22 -20.00
CA LYS A 245 -4.30 9.35 -20.98
C LYS A 245 -4.06 10.64 -20.23
N PHE A 246 -2.83 10.87 -19.81
CA PHE A 246 -2.47 12.08 -19.08
C PHE A 246 -2.71 13.34 -19.88
N THR A 247 -3.29 14.36 -19.24
CA THR A 247 -3.41 15.72 -19.74
C THR A 247 -2.69 16.69 -18.82
N ASP A 248 -2.44 17.93 -19.26
CA ASP A 248 -1.84 18.97 -18.40
C ASP A 248 -2.74 19.27 -17.20
N GLU A 249 -4.06 19.29 -17.41
CA GLU A 249 -5.05 19.47 -16.35
C GLU A 249 -4.98 18.35 -15.31
N MET A 250 -4.92 17.10 -15.77
CA MET A 250 -4.83 15.94 -14.88
C MET A 250 -3.51 15.94 -14.08
N GLU A 251 -2.39 16.22 -14.73
CA GLU A 251 -1.08 16.34 -14.10
C GLU A 251 -1.09 17.46 -13.05
N GLN A 252 -1.67 18.63 -13.40
CA GLN A 252 -1.79 19.75 -12.48
C GLN A 252 -2.72 19.44 -11.30
N ALA A 253 -3.95 18.96 -11.57
CA ALA A 253 -4.97 18.77 -10.55
C ALA A 253 -4.70 17.61 -9.59
N LEU A 254 -3.95 16.60 -10.05
CA LEU A 254 -3.74 15.34 -9.31
C LEU A 254 -2.29 15.08 -8.90
N SER A 255 -1.44 16.12 -8.93
CA SER A 255 -0.10 16.07 -8.30
C SER A 255 -0.17 16.72 -6.92
N PRO A 256 -0.28 15.95 -5.81
CA PRO A 256 -0.42 16.51 -4.46
C PRO A 256 0.67 17.52 -4.10
N GLN A 257 1.88 17.33 -4.61
CA GLN A 257 3.02 18.23 -4.37
C GLN A 257 2.79 19.66 -4.88
N ARG A 258 1.84 19.88 -5.78
CA ARG A 258 1.49 21.20 -6.34
C ARG A 258 0.43 21.96 -5.55
N HIS A 259 -0.15 21.33 -4.50
CA HIS A 259 -1.29 21.85 -3.74
C HIS A 259 -1.04 21.84 -2.22
N LEU A 260 0.21 22.04 -1.81
CA LEU A 260 0.59 21.99 -0.39
C LEU A 260 -0.02 23.12 0.44
N ASP A 261 -0.44 24.21 -0.18
CA ASP A 261 -1.21 25.30 0.43
C ASP A 261 -2.52 24.78 1.06
N ARG A 262 -3.16 23.76 0.47
CA ARG A 262 -4.40 23.14 0.93
C ARG A 262 -4.19 22.07 2.01
N LEU A 263 -2.96 21.61 2.22
CA LEU A 263 -2.66 20.58 3.22
C LEU A 263 -2.73 21.20 4.62
N VAL A 264 -3.70 20.79 5.42
CA VAL A 264 -3.87 21.24 6.82
C VAL A 264 -3.62 20.12 7.82
N ALA A 265 -3.78 18.86 7.43
CA ALA A 265 -3.63 17.70 8.30
C ALA A 265 -2.16 17.26 8.45
N PRO A 266 -1.76 16.72 9.62
CA PRO A 266 -0.47 16.04 9.77
C PRO A 266 -0.35 14.87 8.80
N LEU A 267 0.82 14.74 8.17
CA LEU A 267 1.09 13.75 7.14
C LEU A 267 2.15 12.73 7.59
N ILE A 268 1.88 11.45 7.32
CA ILE A 268 2.88 10.39 7.31
C ILE A 268 3.14 10.01 5.85
N VAL A 269 4.39 10.09 5.42
CA VAL A 269 4.85 9.56 4.13
C VAL A 269 5.70 8.34 4.43
N ALA A 270 5.48 7.24 3.72
CA ALA A 270 6.22 6.00 3.94
C ALA A 270 6.65 5.36 2.61
N TYR A 271 7.79 4.67 2.63
CA TYR A 271 8.25 3.83 1.51
C TYR A 271 9.17 2.71 2.01
N GLY A 272 9.31 1.65 1.20
CA GLY A 272 10.23 0.55 1.45
C GLY A 272 11.60 0.73 0.77
N THR A 273 12.68 0.29 1.41
CA THR A 273 14.04 0.40 0.82
C THR A 273 14.24 -0.54 -0.37
N LEU A 274 13.41 -1.58 -0.51
CA LEU A 274 13.36 -2.46 -1.68
C LEU A 274 12.26 -2.06 -2.67
N GLU A 275 12.07 -0.77 -2.87
CA GLU A 275 11.28 -0.21 -3.96
C GLU A 275 12.19 0.39 -5.03
N THR A 276 11.63 0.66 -6.23
CA THR A 276 12.41 1.35 -7.27
C THR A 276 12.91 2.71 -6.75
N PRO A 277 14.09 3.17 -7.19
CA PRO A 277 14.63 4.48 -6.79
C PRO A 277 13.64 5.64 -6.99
N GLU A 278 12.80 5.58 -8.04
CA GLU A 278 11.82 6.62 -8.33
C GLU A 278 10.69 6.69 -7.29
N PHE A 279 10.14 5.56 -6.83
CA PHE A 279 9.13 5.56 -5.76
C PHE A 279 9.70 6.05 -4.43
N GLN A 280 10.95 5.66 -4.12
CA GLN A 280 11.66 6.18 -2.96
C GLN A 280 11.89 7.70 -3.09
N ARG A 281 12.33 8.19 -4.28
CA ARG A 281 12.54 9.60 -4.55
C ARG A 281 11.23 10.39 -4.38
N GLN A 282 10.14 9.96 -5.02
CA GLN A 282 8.83 10.60 -4.92
C GLN A 282 8.39 10.78 -3.46
N SER A 283 8.61 9.76 -2.64
CA SER A 283 8.24 9.81 -1.21
C SER A 283 9.13 10.78 -0.43
N ARG A 284 10.46 10.76 -0.67
CA ARG A 284 11.39 11.68 -0.02
C ARG A 284 11.14 13.14 -0.43
N ASP A 285 10.97 13.39 -1.73
CA ASP A 285 10.79 14.73 -2.26
C ASP A 285 9.46 15.34 -1.79
N PHE A 286 8.39 14.54 -1.74
CA PHE A 286 7.11 14.97 -1.21
C PHE A 286 7.22 15.34 0.28
N ALA A 287 7.82 14.49 1.10
CA ALA A 287 8.02 14.77 2.51
C ALA A 287 8.88 16.02 2.72
N ALA A 288 9.94 16.20 1.92
CA ALA A 288 10.79 17.38 1.96
C ALA A 288 10.02 18.66 1.58
N ALA A 289 9.18 18.59 0.53
CA ALA A 289 8.36 19.72 0.10
C ALA A 289 7.32 20.11 1.15
N VAL A 290 6.65 19.13 1.78
CA VAL A 290 5.70 19.36 2.89
C VAL A 290 6.39 20.02 4.07
N LYS A 291 7.59 19.54 4.44
CA LYS A 291 8.40 20.14 5.50
C LYS A 291 8.82 21.57 5.17
N ALA A 292 9.27 21.82 3.92
CA ALA A 292 9.66 23.15 3.45
C ALA A 292 8.47 24.13 3.43
N ALA A 293 7.23 23.63 3.21
CA ALA A 293 6.00 24.40 3.33
C ALA A 293 5.57 24.66 4.80
N GLY A 294 6.39 24.27 5.78
CA GLY A 294 6.08 24.46 7.21
C GLY A 294 4.96 23.56 7.73
N LYS A 295 4.63 22.47 7.04
CA LYS A 295 3.56 21.57 7.42
C LYS A 295 4.09 20.36 8.20
N PRO A 296 3.32 19.83 9.17
CA PRO A 296 3.75 18.67 9.95
C PRO A 296 3.81 17.41 9.08
N VAL A 297 4.99 16.80 9.00
CA VAL A 297 5.22 15.57 8.24
C VAL A 297 6.19 14.65 8.97
N GLN A 298 5.89 13.36 8.94
CA GLN A 298 6.79 12.27 9.34
C GLN A 298 7.13 11.42 8.12
N LEU A 299 8.43 11.22 7.86
CA LEU A 299 8.90 10.29 6.84
C LEU A 299 9.29 8.97 7.52
N LEU A 300 8.66 7.87 7.09
CA LEU A 300 8.96 6.52 7.54
C LEU A 300 9.66 5.74 6.43
N VAL A 301 10.84 5.22 6.73
CA VAL A 301 11.60 4.35 5.83
C VAL A 301 11.49 2.92 6.36
N ALA A 302 10.86 2.05 5.58
CA ALA A 302 10.69 0.63 5.91
C ALA A 302 11.88 -0.15 5.35
N ASP A 303 12.89 -0.36 6.18
CA ASP A 303 14.09 -1.07 5.78
C ASP A 303 13.81 -2.56 5.50
N GLY A 304 14.30 -3.06 4.37
CA GLY A 304 14.12 -4.44 3.92
C GLY A 304 12.73 -4.77 3.36
N TYR A 305 11.80 -3.81 3.27
CA TYR A 305 10.47 -4.04 2.68
C TYR A 305 10.43 -3.63 1.21
N ASN A 306 9.81 -4.47 0.37
CA ASN A 306 9.44 -4.11 -0.98
C ASN A 306 8.06 -3.44 -1.05
N HIS A 307 7.70 -2.96 -2.24
CA HIS A 307 6.47 -2.23 -2.51
C HIS A 307 5.19 -2.96 -2.06
N PHE A 308 5.18 -4.28 -2.15
CA PHE A 308 3.98 -5.09 -1.86
C PHE A 308 3.94 -5.58 -0.41
N GLU A 309 5.07 -5.65 0.27
CA GLU A 309 5.14 -6.10 1.67
C GLU A 309 4.85 -4.98 2.67
N ILE A 310 5.29 -3.75 2.38
CA ILE A 310 5.16 -2.62 3.32
C ILE A 310 3.72 -2.39 3.80
N PRO A 311 2.64 -2.48 2.99
CA PRO A 311 1.29 -2.25 3.48
C PRO A 311 0.79 -3.36 4.41
N GLU A 312 1.40 -4.56 4.42
CA GLU A 312 1.07 -5.61 5.39
C GLU A 312 1.37 -5.17 6.84
N THR A 313 2.35 -4.26 7.02
CA THR A 313 2.68 -3.71 8.34
C THR A 313 1.57 -2.83 8.92
N LEU A 314 0.60 -2.41 8.09
CA LEU A 314 -0.58 -1.66 8.56
C LEU A 314 -1.55 -2.55 9.34
N ALA A 315 -1.56 -3.86 9.09
CA ALA A 315 -2.44 -4.80 9.79
C ALA A 315 -1.93 -5.22 11.18
N ASN A 316 -0.74 -4.74 11.59
CA ASN A 316 -0.10 -5.11 12.85
C ASN A 316 0.08 -3.88 13.76
N PRO A 317 -0.42 -3.88 15.02
CA PRO A 317 -0.27 -2.75 15.94
C PRO A 317 1.19 -2.40 16.28
N TYR A 318 2.09 -3.36 16.14
CA TYR A 318 3.55 -3.17 16.31
C TYR A 318 4.28 -2.98 14.99
N GLY A 319 3.60 -3.16 13.85
CA GLY A 319 4.13 -2.92 12.51
C GLY A 319 4.41 -1.43 12.29
N LEU A 320 5.32 -1.13 11.35
CA LEU A 320 5.77 0.24 11.09
C LEU A 320 4.59 1.19 10.81
N LEU A 321 3.71 0.81 9.88
CA LEU A 321 2.57 1.63 9.48
C LEU A 321 1.44 1.60 10.51
N GLY A 322 1.12 0.41 11.07
CA GLY A 322 0.03 0.25 12.03
C GLY A 322 0.28 1.08 13.29
N ARG A 323 1.47 0.98 13.88
CA ARG A 323 1.85 1.78 15.04
C ARG A 323 1.78 3.28 14.74
N ALA A 324 2.28 3.72 13.59
CA ALA A 324 2.30 5.14 13.23
C ALA A 324 0.90 5.71 13.02
N VAL A 325 0.01 4.97 12.34
CA VAL A 325 -1.37 5.41 12.12
C VAL A 325 -2.17 5.41 13.42
N LEU A 326 -2.05 4.38 14.26
CA LEU A 326 -2.71 4.39 15.59
C LEU A 326 -2.25 5.57 16.43
N ALA A 327 -0.95 5.87 16.47
CA ALA A 327 -0.42 7.03 17.18
C ALA A 327 -0.97 8.36 16.62
N GLN A 328 -1.05 8.51 15.29
CA GLN A 328 -1.66 9.68 14.65
C GLN A 328 -3.14 9.83 15.00
N MET A 329 -3.88 8.72 15.09
CA MET A 329 -5.28 8.69 15.50
C MET A 329 -5.48 8.83 17.02
N LYS A 330 -4.39 8.92 17.80
CA LYS A 330 -4.40 8.93 19.29
C LYS A 330 -5.07 7.68 19.87
N LEU A 331 -4.78 6.54 19.27
CA LEU A 331 -5.21 5.21 19.71
C LEU A 331 -3.99 4.42 20.19
N GLY A 332 -4.16 3.71 21.28
CA GLY A 332 -3.17 2.75 21.76
C GLY A 332 -3.21 1.44 20.97
N PRO A 333 -2.16 0.62 21.04
CA PRO A 333 -2.27 -0.78 20.63
C PRO A 333 -3.33 -1.46 21.50
N ALA A 334 -4.21 -2.23 20.88
CA ALA A 334 -5.24 -3.03 21.54
C ALA A 334 -4.62 -4.24 22.24
#